data_b4fbfc09b8d378d37fff842fb4bfa797
#
_entry.id   b4fbfc09b8d378d37fff842fb4bfa797
#
_cell.length_a   1.000
_cell.length_b   1.000
_cell.length_c   1.000
_cell.angle_alpha   90.00
_cell.angle_beta   90.00
_cell.angle_gamma   90.00
#
_symmetry.space_group_name_H-M   'P 1'
#
loop_
_entity.id
_entity.type
_entity.pdbx_description
1 polymer ?
#
loop_
_entity_poly.entity_id
_entity_poly.type
_entity_poly.pdbx_seq_one_letter_code
_entity_poly.pdbx_strand_id
1 'polypeptide(L)'
;LHFKRDEWDRAACFRSWGSSTEVFSWDALCDMEIELPPISIQQKYVDIYNAMLANQQSYEHGLEDLKLTCDAYIENLGRRTLPEKIRRYLIPCDDRNEIGLSVDFVRGLSVSKQVITTKANMNGVSLTSYKLFPPESIAYVADTSRRGDKVSLGFNDSENTYLVSSISTVFKTDKAH
;
A
#
# COMPACT_ATOMS: atom_id res chain seq x y z
N LEU A 1 19.10 12.31 17.06
CA LEU A 1 18.21 11.29 17.65
C LEU A 1 17.39 11.84 18.81
N HIS A 2 17.97 12.64 19.73
CA HIS A 2 17.28 13.16 20.90
C HIS A 2 16.00 13.95 20.52
N PHE A 3 16.08 14.87 19.60
CA PHE A 3 14.98 15.71 19.12
C PHE A 3 13.88 14.97 18.32
N LYS A 4 14.03 13.66 18.08
CA LYS A 4 13.03 12.83 17.39
C LYS A 4 12.23 11.94 18.33
N ARG A 5 12.35 12.15 19.63
CA ARG A 5 11.68 11.35 20.66
C ARG A 5 10.41 12.03 21.13
N ASP A 6 9.38 11.24 21.39
CA ASP A 6 8.08 11.74 21.89
C ASP A 6 8.22 12.46 23.25
N GLU A 7 9.22 12.06 24.07
CA GLU A 7 9.53 12.75 25.34
C GLU A 7 10.00 14.18 25.11
N TRP A 8 10.76 14.41 24.03
CA TRP A 8 11.19 15.76 23.66
C TRP A 8 10.00 16.62 23.28
N ASP A 9 9.10 16.12 22.43
CA ASP A 9 7.91 16.87 22.02
C ASP A 9 7.02 17.19 23.21
N ARG A 10 6.82 16.24 24.13
CA ARG A 10 6.07 16.49 25.38
C ARG A 10 6.73 17.53 26.26
N ALA A 11 8.04 17.51 26.41
CA ALA A 11 8.78 18.49 27.21
C ALA A 11 8.74 19.89 26.57
N ALA A 12 8.83 19.98 25.24
CA ALA A 12 8.70 21.21 24.50
C ALA A 12 7.29 21.82 24.64
N CYS A 13 6.24 21.03 24.47
CA CYS A 13 4.85 21.44 24.69
C CYS A 13 4.62 21.93 26.14
N PHE A 14 5.14 21.22 27.13
CA PHE A 14 5.00 21.62 28.54
C PHE A 14 5.67 22.99 28.86
N ARG A 15 6.73 23.33 28.14
CA ARG A 15 7.45 24.60 28.29
C ARG A 15 7.00 25.71 27.34
N SER A 16 6.00 25.42 26.50
CA SER A 16 5.40 26.41 25.61
C SER A 16 4.40 27.30 26.36
N TRP A 17 4.36 28.58 26.03
CA TRP A 17 3.51 29.57 26.68
C TRP A 17 2.65 30.30 25.65
N GLY A 18 1.40 30.58 26.02
CA GLY A 18 0.51 31.41 25.20
C GLY A 18 -0.96 31.11 25.47
N SER A 19 -1.81 32.11 25.32
CA SER A 19 -3.27 31.98 25.54
C SER A 19 -4.05 31.60 24.27
N SER A 20 -3.49 31.91 23.09
CA SER A 20 -4.12 31.61 21.79
C SER A 20 -3.20 30.87 20.82
N THR A 21 -1.88 31.00 21.00
CA THR A 21 -0.86 30.29 20.25
C THR A 21 0.28 29.99 21.22
N GLU A 22 0.56 28.70 21.42
CA GLU A 22 1.67 28.28 22.25
C GLU A 22 3.00 28.52 21.53
N VAL A 23 3.95 29.17 22.20
CA VAL A 23 5.27 29.50 21.65
C VAL A 23 6.33 28.84 22.51
N PHE A 24 7.12 27.95 21.89
CA PHE A 24 8.34 27.42 22.47
C PHE A 24 9.50 28.39 22.17
N SER A 25 9.91 29.18 23.17
CA SER A 25 10.91 30.21 23.00
C SER A 25 12.33 29.65 22.96
N TRP A 26 13.25 30.45 22.42
CA TRP A 26 14.68 30.14 22.43
C TRP A 26 15.22 29.93 23.84
N ASP A 27 14.81 30.81 24.77
CA ASP A 27 15.24 30.68 26.18
C ASP A 27 14.72 29.40 26.82
N ALA A 28 13.47 29.04 26.56
CA ALA A 28 12.90 27.79 27.03
C ALA A 28 13.64 26.55 26.46
N LEU A 29 14.11 26.62 25.22
CA LEU A 29 14.96 25.60 24.62
C LEU A 29 16.33 25.52 25.32
N CYS A 30 16.97 26.69 25.57
CA CYS A 30 18.28 26.72 26.20
C CYS A 30 18.26 26.23 27.66
N ASP A 31 17.13 26.40 28.34
CA ASP A 31 16.95 25.97 29.75
C ASP A 31 16.58 24.47 29.87
N MET A 32 16.50 23.74 28.76
CA MET A 32 16.25 22.29 28.80
C MET A 32 17.53 21.54 29.19
N GLU A 33 17.44 20.79 30.26
CA GLU A 33 18.51 19.88 30.67
C GLU A 33 18.42 18.56 29.92
N ILE A 34 19.54 18.09 29.39
CA ILE A 34 19.67 16.78 28.75
C ILE A 34 20.82 16.00 29.39
N GLU A 35 20.57 14.75 29.68
CA GLU A 35 21.63 13.83 30.09
C GLU A 35 22.43 13.40 28.86
N LEU A 36 23.67 13.85 28.78
CA LEU A 36 24.60 13.47 27.73
C LEU A 36 25.60 12.45 28.25
N PRO A 37 25.54 11.18 27.82
CA PRO A 37 26.58 10.22 28.17
C PRO A 37 27.92 10.62 27.53
N PRO A 38 29.05 10.04 28.02
CA PRO A 38 30.36 10.28 27.43
C PRO A 38 30.38 10.09 25.92
N ILE A 39 31.20 10.85 25.21
CA ILE A 39 31.24 10.86 23.73
C ILE A 39 31.49 9.47 23.13
N SER A 40 32.29 8.63 23.80
CA SER A 40 32.56 7.27 23.37
C SER A 40 31.29 6.38 23.38
N ILE A 41 30.37 6.63 24.30
CA ILE A 41 29.07 5.95 24.34
C ILE A 41 28.15 6.51 23.27
N GLN A 42 28.10 7.86 23.12
CA GLN A 42 27.31 8.49 22.06
C GLN A 42 27.73 7.96 20.67
N GLN A 43 29.04 7.88 20.40
CA GLN A 43 29.56 7.39 19.14
C GLN A 43 29.13 5.96 18.85
N LYS A 44 29.15 5.09 19.84
CA LYS A 44 28.67 3.71 19.70
C LYS A 44 27.20 3.63 19.21
N TYR A 45 26.34 4.46 19.76
CA TYR A 45 24.93 4.50 19.31
C TYR A 45 24.77 5.10 17.92
N VAL A 46 25.57 6.12 17.56
CA VAL A 46 25.62 6.69 16.22
C VAL A 46 26.07 5.65 15.20
N ASP A 47 27.10 4.87 15.51
CA ASP A 47 27.62 3.81 14.64
C ASP A 47 26.58 2.71 14.41
N ILE A 48 25.88 2.28 15.46
CA ILE A 48 24.79 1.31 15.34
C ILE A 48 23.67 1.86 14.47
N TYR A 49 23.25 3.11 14.69
CA TYR A 49 22.19 3.74 13.89
C TYR A 49 22.58 3.82 12.40
N ASN A 50 23.80 4.25 12.11
CA ASN A 50 24.30 4.35 10.75
C ASN A 50 24.41 2.97 10.08
N ALA A 51 24.81 1.94 10.81
CA ALA A 51 24.85 0.57 10.30
C ALA A 51 23.43 0.04 9.97
N MET A 52 22.45 0.34 10.82
CA MET A 52 21.05 -0.03 10.55
C MET A 52 20.50 0.70 9.32
N LEU A 53 20.80 1.99 9.18
CA LEU A 53 20.38 2.79 8.02
C LEU A 53 21.01 2.28 6.72
N ALA A 54 22.31 1.99 6.73
CA ALA A 54 23.01 1.41 5.59
C ALA A 54 22.44 0.04 5.20
N ASN A 55 22.08 -0.78 6.18
CA ASN A 55 21.45 -2.08 5.94
C ASN A 55 20.06 -1.93 5.29
N GLN A 56 19.22 -1.01 5.79
CA GLN A 56 17.94 -0.69 5.17
C GLN A 56 18.11 -0.28 3.71
N GLN A 57 19.00 0.66 3.43
CA GLN A 57 19.28 1.12 2.06
C GLN A 57 19.75 -0.02 1.16
N SER A 58 20.60 -0.93 1.68
CA SER A 58 21.05 -2.10 0.92
C SER A 58 19.91 -3.03 0.54
N TYR A 59 18.93 -3.24 1.41
CA TYR A 59 17.73 -4.03 1.08
C TYR A 59 16.83 -3.33 0.06
N GLU A 60 16.64 -2.03 0.17
CA GLU A 60 15.86 -1.25 -0.79
C GLU A 60 16.48 -1.32 -2.21
N HIS A 61 17.78 -1.11 -2.32
CA HIS A 61 18.50 -1.26 -3.59
C HIS A 61 18.45 -2.69 -4.14
N GLY A 62 18.62 -3.71 -3.27
CA GLY A 62 18.52 -5.10 -3.69
C GLY A 62 17.13 -5.47 -4.23
N LEU A 63 16.07 -4.86 -3.69
CA LEU A 63 14.71 -5.05 -4.21
C LEU A 63 14.53 -4.41 -5.59
N GLU A 64 15.10 -3.22 -5.81
CA GLU A 64 15.09 -2.56 -7.12
C GLU A 64 15.85 -3.38 -8.18
N ASP A 65 17.01 -3.91 -7.84
CA ASP A 65 17.82 -4.77 -8.72
C ASP A 65 17.09 -6.07 -9.08
N LEU A 66 16.41 -6.70 -8.12
CA LEU A 66 15.57 -7.87 -8.37
C LEU A 66 14.43 -7.56 -9.32
N LYS A 67 13.75 -6.43 -9.12
CA LYS A 67 12.68 -5.98 -10.00
C LYS A 67 13.20 -5.77 -11.43
N LEU A 68 14.31 -5.05 -11.59
CA LEU A 68 14.94 -4.83 -12.89
C LEU A 68 15.30 -6.15 -13.58
N THR A 69 15.83 -7.10 -12.82
CA THR A 69 16.19 -8.44 -13.33
C THR A 69 14.95 -9.20 -13.81
N CYS A 70 13.86 -9.17 -13.03
CA CYS A 70 12.60 -9.80 -13.42
C CYS A 70 12.01 -9.16 -14.68
N ASP A 71 11.99 -7.83 -14.75
CA ASP A 71 11.47 -7.09 -15.90
C ASP A 71 12.27 -7.42 -17.17
N ALA A 72 13.60 -7.43 -17.09
CA ALA A 72 14.49 -7.78 -18.20
C ALA A 72 14.29 -9.25 -18.65
N TYR A 73 14.07 -10.17 -17.72
CA TYR A 73 13.81 -11.57 -18.01
C TYR A 73 12.47 -11.75 -18.74
N ILE A 74 11.42 -11.10 -18.27
CA ILE A 74 10.08 -11.12 -18.90
C ILE A 74 10.15 -10.52 -20.30
N GLU A 75 10.83 -9.39 -20.48
CA GLU A 75 11.02 -8.77 -21.79
C GLU A 75 11.76 -9.69 -22.77
N ASN A 76 12.83 -10.36 -22.31
CA ASN A 76 13.58 -11.32 -23.11
C ASN A 76 12.73 -12.53 -23.52
N LEU A 77 11.90 -13.05 -22.61
CA LEU A 77 10.94 -14.10 -22.94
C LEU A 77 9.93 -13.62 -23.99
N GLY A 78 9.39 -12.42 -23.85
CA GLY A 78 8.45 -11.83 -24.79
C GLY A 78 9.01 -11.66 -26.20
N ARG A 79 10.33 -11.39 -26.32
CA ARG A 79 11.03 -11.31 -27.63
C ARG A 79 11.25 -12.67 -28.30
N ARG A 80 11.25 -13.76 -27.54
CA ARG A 80 11.52 -15.13 -28.01
C ARG A 80 10.26 -15.95 -28.28
N THR A 81 9.12 -15.50 -27.74
CA THR A 81 7.84 -16.19 -27.85
C THR A 81 6.92 -15.49 -28.84
N LEU A 82 6.16 -16.25 -29.60
CA LEU A 82 5.13 -15.68 -30.45
C LEU A 82 3.97 -15.16 -29.59
N PRO A 83 3.47 -13.96 -29.85
CA PRO A 83 2.35 -13.42 -29.08
C PRO A 83 1.08 -14.23 -29.34
N GLU A 84 0.42 -14.59 -28.25
CA GLU A 84 -0.88 -15.29 -28.28
C GLU A 84 -1.97 -14.43 -27.65
N LYS A 85 -3.23 -14.68 -28.04
CA LYS A 85 -4.38 -14.01 -27.44
C LYS A 85 -4.61 -14.54 -26.03
N ILE A 86 -4.54 -13.65 -25.02
CA ILE A 86 -4.72 -13.98 -23.61
C ILE A 86 -6.09 -14.62 -23.29
N ARG A 87 -7.09 -14.39 -24.14
CA ARG A 87 -8.48 -14.91 -23.93
C ARG A 87 -8.55 -16.39 -23.61
N ARG A 88 -7.68 -17.21 -24.20
CA ARG A 88 -7.69 -18.68 -23.98
C ARG A 88 -7.32 -19.08 -22.54
N TYR A 89 -6.67 -18.18 -21.81
CA TYR A 89 -6.21 -18.40 -20.45
C TYR A 89 -7.12 -17.78 -19.39
N LEU A 90 -8.17 -17.07 -19.82
CA LEU A 90 -9.03 -16.32 -18.92
C LEU A 90 -10.42 -16.93 -18.86
N ILE A 91 -10.88 -17.18 -17.64
CA ILE A 91 -12.23 -17.68 -17.32
C ILE A 91 -13.00 -16.53 -16.68
N PRO A 92 -14.03 -15.98 -17.36
CA PRO A 92 -14.82 -14.89 -16.80
C PRO A 92 -15.65 -15.38 -15.60
N CYS A 93 -15.75 -14.52 -14.57
CA CYS A 93 -16.59 -14.70 -13.38
C CYS A 93 -17.60 -13.54 -13.35
N ASP A 94 -18.88 -13.83 -13.54
CA ASP A 94 -19.93 -12.79 -13.55
C ASP A 94 -21.01 -13.04 -12.49
N ASP A 95 -20.71 -13.87 -11.52
CA ASP A 95 -21.62 -14.17 -10.42
C ASP A 95 -21.91 -12.92 -9.60
N ARG A 96 -23.19 -12.74 -9.27
CA ARG A 96 -23.68 -11.60 -8.49
C ARG A 96 -23.82 -11.96 -7.01
N ASN A 97 -23.96 -10.94 -6.19
CA ASN A 97 -24.13 -11.10 -4.74
C ASN A 97 -25.51 -11.66 -4.38
N GLU A 98 -25.83 -12.84 -4.88
CA GLU A 98 -27.05 -13.57 -4.50
C GLU A 98 -26.94 -14.23 -3.12
N ILE A 99 -25.71 -14.42 -2.66
CA ILE A 99 -25.40 -15.00 -1.34
C ILE A 99 -25.53 -14.00 -0.18
N GLY A 100 -25.79 -12.71 -0.49
CA GLY A 100 -26.10 -11.69 0.52
C GLY A 100 -24.90 -11.22 1.35
N LEU A 101 -23.70 -11.18 0.78
CA LEU A 101 -22.53 -10.59 1.47
C LEU A 101 -22.79 -9.12 1.83
N SER A 102 -22.37 -8.73 3.04
CA SER A 102 -22.54 -7.39 3.58
C SER A 102 -21.55 -6.38 3.00
N VAL A 103 -21.75 -5.10 3.36
CA VAL A 103 -20.88 -3.99 2.95
C VAL A 103 -19.43 -4.17 3.40
N ASP A 104 -19.17 -4.91 4.45
CA ASP A 104 -17.83 -5.16 4.97
C ASP A 104 -16.93 -5.94 3.98
N PHE A 105 -17.56 -6.66 3.05
CA PHE A 105 -16.88 -7.40 2.00
C PHE A 105 -16.64 -6.58 0.74
N VAL A 106 -17.15 -5.35 0.66
CA VAL A 106 -16.94 -4.51 -0.53
C VAL A 106 -15.49 -4.02 -0.59
N ARG A 107 -14.88 -4.19 -1.76
CA ARG A 107 -13.50 -3.77 -2.03
C ARG A 107 -13.45 -2.83 -3.23
N GLY A 108 -12.48 -1.92 -3.17
CA GLY A 108 -12.08 -1.06 -4.27
C GLY A 108 -10.84 -1.63 -4.98
N LEU A 109 -10.62 -1.16 -6.21
CA LEU A 109 -9.44 -1.50 -6.99
C LEU A 109 -8.62 -0.23 -7.23
N SER A 110 -7.31 -0.30 -6.98
CA SER A 110 -6.42 0.84 -7.14
C SER A 110 -5.66 0.83 -8.47
N VAL A 111 -5.15 1.99 -8.87
CA VAL A 111 -4.23 2.11 -10.01
C VAL A 111 -2.84 1.56 -9.70
N SER A 112 -2.51 1.38 -8.42
CA SER A 112 -1.31 0.67 -7.94
C SER A 112 -1.46 -0.85 -7.95
N LYS A 113 -2.52 -1.38 -8.58
CA LYS A 113 -2.79 -2.81 -8.75
C LYS A 113 -3.06 -3.57 -7.45
N GLN A 114 -3.71 -2.90 -6.50
CA GLN A 114 -4.03 -3.46 -5.19
C GLN A 114 -5.53 -3.48 -4.94
N VAL A 115 -5.98 -4.49 -4.19
CA VAL A 115 -7.30 -4.55 -3.59
C VAL A 115 -7.28 -3.69 -2.32
N ILE A 116 -8.17 -2.71 -2.25
CA ILE A 116 -8.23 -1.75 -1.14
C ILE A 116 -9.62 -1.75 -0.52
N THR A 117 -9.74 -1.28 0.72
CA THR A 117 -11.04 -1.00 1.32
C THR A 117 -11.76 0.07 0.50
N THR A 118 -13.06 -0.11 0.27
CA THR A 118 -13.84 0.88 -0.49
C THR A 118 -13.85 2.24 0.22
N LYS A 119 -13.66 3.31 -0.55
CA LYS A 119 -13.80 4.69 -0.08
C LYS A 119 -15.17 5.29 -0.42
N ALA A 120 -16.03 4.52 -1.09
CA ALA A 120 -17.35 4.96 -1.48
C ALA A 120 -18.30 4.96 -0.26
N ASN A 121 -19.19 5.95 -0.21
CA ASN A 121 -20.28 5.92 0.75
C ASN A 121 -21.28 4.84 0.31
N MET A 122 -21.42 3.81 1.11
CA MET A 122 -22.27 2.63 0.82
C MET A 122 -23.65 2.71 1.45
N ASN A 123 -24.00 3.83 2.12
CA ASN A 123 -25.31 4.00 2.76
C ASN A 123 -26.44 3.94 1.72
N GLY A 124 -27.38 3.04 1.90
CA GLY A 124 -28.55 2.87 1.02
C GLY A 124 -28.22 2.24 -0.35
N VAL A 125 -27.00 1.75 -0.57
CA VAL A 125 -26.62 1.11 -1.83
C VAL A 125 -27.04 -0.36 -1.80
N SER A 126 -27.81 -0.79 -2.83
CA SER A 126 -28.11 -2.21 -3.02
C SER A 126 -26.87 -2.96 -3.50
N LEU A 127 -26.50 -4.01 -2.79
CA LEU A 127 -25.33 -4.84 -3.12
C LEU A 127 -25.65 -6.03 -4.03
N THR A 128 -26.92 -6.26 -4.40
CA THR A 128 -27.33 -7.38 -5.24
C THR A 128 -26.73 -7.35 -6.64
N SER A 129 -26.46 -6.14 -7.16
CA SER A 129 -25.83 -5.95 -8.47
C SER A 129 -24.30 -6.08 -8.44
N TYR A 130 -23.68 -6.09 -7.26
CA TYR A 130 -22.25 -6.24 -7.11
C TYR A 130 -21.81 -7.64 -7.55
N LYS A 131 -20.62 -7.73 -8.09
CA LYS A 131 -20.02 -9.00 -8.53
C LYS A 131 -19.24 -9.64 -7.41
N LEU A 132 -19.32 -10.96 -7.34
CA LEU A 132 -18.44 -11.74 -6.49
C LEU A 132 -17.01 -11.67 -7.00
N PHE A 133 -16.08 -11.50 -6.07
CA PHE A 133 -14.65 -11.45 -6.31
C PHE A 133 -13.98 -12.54 -5.46
N PRO A 134 -14.02 -13.79 -5.94
CA PRO A 134 -13.55 -14.94 -5.17
C PRO A 134 -12.02 -14.97 -5.05
N PRO A 135 -11.48 -15.79 -4.13
CA PRO A 135 -10.06 -16.07 -4.05
C PRO A 135 -9.44 -16.45 -5.39
N GLU A 136 -8.17 -16.11 -5.57
CA GLU A 136 -7.37 -16.39 -6.77
C GLU A 136 -7.98 -15.84 -8.07
N SER A 137 -8.78 -14.77 -7.97
CA SER A 137 -9.32 -14.07 -9.13
C SER A 137 -8.71 -12.68 -9.29
N ILE A 138 -8.83 -12.14 -10.48
CA ILE A 138 -8.40 -10.79 -10.83
C ILE A 138 -9.63 -9.97 -11.19
N ALA A 139 -9.69 -8.75 -10.69
CA ALA A 139 -10.72 -7.80 -11.06
C ALA A 139 -10.11 -6.52 -11.61
N TYR A 140 -10.73 -5.93 -12.64
CA TYR A 140 -10.35 -4.61 -13.15
C TYR A 140 -11.57 -3.75 -13.44
N VAL A 141 -11.37 -2.44 -13.47
CA VAL A 141 -12.40 -1.47 -13.84
C VAL A 141 -12.09 -0.97 -15.25
N ALA A 142 -13.02 -1.21 -16.19
CA ALA A 142 -12.87 -0.84 -17.57
C ALA A 142 -12.94 0.68 -17.80
N ASP A 143 -13.65 1.42 -16.93
CA ASP A 143 -13.76 2.88 -17.01
C ASP A 143 -12.47 3.56 -16.54
N THR A 144 -11.70 4.06 -17.50
CA THR A 144 -10.45 4.79 -17.27
C THR A 144 -10.62 6.31 -17.38
N SER A 145 -11.79 6.81 -17.73
CA SER A 145 -12.04 8.22 -18.07
C SER A 145 -11.66 9.21 -16.96
N ARG A 146 -11.71 8.77 -15.69
CA ARG A 146 -11.36 9.58 -14.50
C ARG A 146 -9.95 9.34 -13.97
N ARG A 147 -9.18 8.42 -14.54
CA ARG A 147 -7.92 7.90 -13.96
C ARG A 147 -6.71 8.04 -14.87
N GLY A 148 -6.88 8.74 -16.00
CA GLY A 148 -5.82 8.95 -16.96
C GLY A 148 -5.47 7.66 -17.73
N ASP A 149 -4.19 7.37 -17.83
CA ASP A 149 -3.59 6.27 -18.59
C ASP A 149 -3.48 4.93 -17.84
N LYS A 150 -3.99 4.86 -16.58
CA LYS A 150 -3.82 3.69 -15.70
C LYS A 150 -5.14 2.96 -15.47
N VAL A 151 -5.14 1.65 -15.69
CA VAL A 151 -6.26 0.76 -15.37
C VAL A 151 -6.18 0.37 -13.90
N SER A 152 -7.30 0.49 -13.17
CA SER A 152 -7.41 -0.07 -11.82
C SER A 152 -7.64 -1.58 -11.91
N LEU A 153 -6.80 -2.32 -11.22
CA LEU A 153 -6.81 -3.78 -11.20
C LEU A 153 -6.38 -4.27 -9.82
N GLY A 154 -6.83 -5.43 -9.39
CA GLY A 154 -6.39 -6.09 -8.17
C GLY A 154 -6.52 -7.60 -8.30
N PHE A 155 -5.64 -8.31 -7.61
CA PHE A 155 -5.68 -9.75 -7.43
C PHE A 155 -6.15 -10.06 -6.00
N ASN A 156 -7.11 -10.95 -5.87
CA ASN A 156 -7.58 -11.41 -4.56
C ASN A 156 -6.70 -12.57 -4.07
N ASP A 157 -5.70 -12.24 -3.29
CA ASP A 157 -4.75 -13.15 -2.64
C ASP A 157 -5.24 -13.70 -1.29
N SER A 158 -6.45 -13.31 -0.88
CA SER A 158 -7.04 -13.76 0.38
C SER A 158 -7.88 -15.03 0.21
N GLU A 159 -8.24 -15.65 1.32
CA GLU A 159 -9.18 -16.80 1.35
C GLU A 159 -10.65 -16.38 1.27
N ASN A 160 -10.95 -15.07 1.33
CA ASN A 160 -12.30 -14.55 1.38
C ASN A 160 -12.83 -14.18 -0.01
N THR A 161 -14.12 -14.42 -0.24
CA THR A 161 -14.83 -13.84 -1.38
C THR A 161 -15.24 -12.42 -1.04
N TYR A 162 -14.83 -11.46 -1.86
CA TYR A 162 -15.18 -10.06 -1.75
C TYR A 162 -16.25 -9.65 -2.75
N LEU A 163 -16.70 -8.41 -2.66
CA LEU A 163 -17.60 -7.75 -3.60
C LEU A 163 -16.87 -6.61 -4.31
N VAL A 164 -17.03 -6.55 -5.61
CA VAL A 164 -16.60 -5.40 -6.41
C VAL A 164 -17.78 -4.80 -7.18
N SER A 165 -17.66 -3.55 -7.57
CA SER A 165 -18.70 -2.85 -8.30
C SER A 165 -19.17 -3.62 -9.54
N SER A 166 -20.44 -3.48 -9.90
CA SER A 166 -21.05 -4.08 -11.09
C SER A 166 -20.37 -3.72 -12.41
N ILE A 167 -19.66 -2.57 -12.45
CA ILE A 167 -18.89 -2.13 -13.61
C ILE A 167 -17.52 -2.83 -13.73
N SER A 168 -17.08 -3.53 -12.70
CA SER A 168 -15.82 -4.27 -12.72
C SER A 168 -15.97 -5.56 -13.52
N THR A 169 -14.90 -5.95 -14.18
CA THR A 169 -14.79 -7.28 -14.79
C THR A 169 -13.95 -8.17 -13.89
N VAL A 170 -14.48 -9.34 -13.58
CA VAL A 170 -13.81 -10.35 -12.75
C VAL A 170 -13.51 -11.58 -13.60
N PHE A 171 -12.32 -12.14 -13.45
CA PHE A 171 -11.91 -13.36 -14.14
C PHE A 171 -10.89 -14.16 -13.32
N LYS A 172 -10.78 -15.44 -13.64
CA LYS A 172 -9.72 -16.32 -13.15
C LYS A 172 -8.79 -16.72 -14.28
N THR A 173 -7.59 -17.12 -13.94
CA THR A 173 -6.70 -17.78 -14.89
C THR A 173 -6.93 -19.29 -14.82
N ASP A 174 -6.81 -19.96 -15.97
CA ASP A 174 -6.78 -21.41 -16.00
C ASP A 174 -5.49 -21.92 -15.34
N LYS A 175 -5.62 -22.75 -14.29
CA LYS A 175 -4.48 -23.30 -13.56
C LYS A 175 -3.70 -24.38 -14.36
N ALA A 176 -4.18 -24.75 -15.54
CA ALA A 176 -3.56 -25.76 -16.37
C ALA A 176 -2.39 -25.23 -17.23
N HIS A 177 -2.05 -23.94 -17.08
CA HIS A 177 -0.99 -23.30 -17.88
C HIS A 177 -0.06 -22.43 -17.02
#